data_80b27e4e90830bbb94513891a8924419
#
_entry.id   80b27e4e90830bbb94513891a8924419
#
_cell.length_a   1.000
_cell.length_b   1.000
_cell.length_c   1.000
_cell.angle_alpha   90.00
_cell.angle_beta   90.00
_cell.angle_gamma   90.00
#
_symmetry.space_group_name_H-M   'P 1'
#
loop_
_entity.id
_entity.type
_entity.pdbx_description
1 polymer ?
#
loop_
_entity_poly.entity_id
_entity_poly.type
_entity_poly.pdbx_seq_one_letter_code
_entity_poly.pdbx_strand_id
1 'polypeptide(L)'
;MEHACVAAGLFPHPPIMLPEIGGDELQKIASTVRAVQAAARLIVSQKPETLVIMSPHNYVFPDGATLLEAPRLYGNLDAFGYPELAMDVRTDMDLAEEIFEIAAPKTDIYRPGSRHDLCVASDGHPGDNALCP
;
A
#
# COMPACT_ATOMS: atom_id res chain seq x y z
N MET A 1 -6.06 19.40 -13.76
CA MET A 1 -6.27 19.92 -12.38
C MET A 1 -4.92 20.19 -11.76
N GLU A 2 -4.84 21.20 -10.90
CA GLU A 2 -3.58 21.47 -10.18
C GLU A 2 -3.57 20.60 -8.92
N HIS A 3 -2.70 19.58 -8.89
CA HIS A 3 -2.55 18.70 -7.72
C HIS A 3 -1.50 19.30 -6.79
N ALA A 4 -1.82 19.41 -5.51
CA ALA A 4 -0.91 19.86 -4.47
C ALA A 4 -0.63 18.73 -3.48
N CYS A 5 0.65 18.43 -3.24
CA CYS A 5 1.04 17.56 -2.16
C CYS A 5 0.87 18.30 -0.83
N VAL A 6 -0.13 17.91 -0.05
CA VAL A 6 -0.46 18.56 1.24
C VAL A 6 0.26 17.94 2.44
N ALA A 7 0.72 16.71 2.30
CA ALA A 7 1.50 16.00 3.32
C ALA A 7 2.27 14.85 2.69
N ALA A 8 3.39 14.50 3.29
CA ALA A 8 4.14 13.28 2.96
C ALA A 8 4.69 12.66 4.24
N GLY A 9 4.87 11.34 4.26
CA GLY A 9 5.39 10.63 5.40
C GLY A 9 6.01 9.30 5.02
N LEU A 10 6.96 8.86 5.82
CA LEU A 10 7.55 7.52 5.75
C LEU A 10 7.15 6.75 7.00
N PHE A 11 6.58 5.56 6.80
CA PHE A 11 6.01 4.76 7.88
C PHE A 11 6.62 3.36 7.92
N PRO A 12 6.97 2.85 9.10
CA PRO A 12 7.18 1.43 9.28
C PRO A 12 5.83 0.71 9.15
N HIS A 13 5.85 -0.53 8.60
CA HIS A 13 4.61 -1.29 8.35
C HIS A 13 4.68 -2.76 8.77
N PRO A 14 5.37 -3.15 9.87
CA PRO A 14 5.34 -4.52 10.30
C PRO A 14 3.96 -4.89 10.86
N PRO A 15 3.40 -6.05 10.47
CA PRO A 15 2.06 -6.48 10.91
C PRO A 15 1.87 -6.53 12.44
N ILE A 16 2.95 -6.76 13.18
CA ILE A 16 2.95 -6.72 14.66
C ILE A 16 2.43 -5.38 15.25
N MET A 17 2.34 -4.31 14.44
CA MET A 17 1.77 -3.03 14.88
C MET A 17 0.24 -3.09 15.04
N LEU A 18 -0.40 -4.10 14.49
CA LEU A 18 -1.83 -4.33 14.64
C LEU A 18 -2.10 -5.09 15.95
N PRO A 19 -3.07 -4.65 16.76
CA PRO A 19 -3.35 -5.26 18.07
C PRO A 19 -3.63 -6.76 17.98
N GLU A 20 -4.34 -7.18 16.97
CA GLU A 20 -4.74 -8.55 16.75
C GLU A 20 -3.53 -9.46 16.50
N ILE A 21 -2.51 -8.96 15.80
CA ILE A 21 -1.30 -9.71 15.45
C ILE A 21 -0.23 -9.55 16.53
N GLY A 22 -0.05 -8.32 17.02
CA GLY A 22 1.05 -7.98 17.95
C GLY A 22 0.82 -8.47 19.37
N GLY A 23 -0.44 -8.55 19.82
CA GLY A 23 -0.76 -8.99 21.18
C GLY A 23 0.13 -8.33 22.24
N ASP A 24 0.78 -9.14 23.08
CA ASP A 24 1.68 -8.65 24.14
C ASP A 24 2.95 -7.97 23.62
N GLU A 25 3.38 -8.30 22.39
CA GLU A 25 4.56 -7.70 21.76
C GLU A 25 4.36 -6.21 21.42
N LEU A 26 3.10 -5.76 21.31
CA LEU A 26 2.78 -4.33 21.11
C LEU A 26 3.43 -3.42 22.15
N GLN A 27 3.56 -3.88 23.37
CA GLN A 27 4.18 -3.08 24.44
C GLN A 27 5.64 -2.72 24.11
N LYS A 28 6.37 -3.62 23.45
CA LYS A 28 7.76 -3.40 23.05
C LYS A 28 7.90 -2.31 21.98
N ILE A 29 6.88 -2.12 21.16
CA ILE A 29 6.86 -1.13 20.06
C ILE A 29 5.83 -0.02 20.26
N ALA A 30 5.33 0.15 21.47
CA ALA A 30 4.26 1.10 21.78
C ALA A 30 4.62 2.56 21.40
N SER A 31 5.90 2.95 21.49
CA SER A 31 6.34 4.27 21.06
C SER A 31 6.20 4.46 19.56
N THR A 32 6.56 3.44 18.76
CA THR A 32 6.43 3.44 17.30
C THR A 32 4.96 3.50 16.90
N VAL A 33 4.12 2.67 17.51
CA VAL A 33 2.67 2.67 17.24
C VAL A 33 2.07 4.06 17.51
N ARG A 34 2.39 4.67 18.65
CA ARG A 34 1.91 6.03 18.95
C ARG A 34 2.41 7.07 17.96
N ALA A 35 3.67 6.97 17.52
CA ALA A 35 4.24 7.90 16.54
C ALA A 35 3.53 7.78 15.18
N VAL A 36 3.29 6.55 14.69
CA VAL A 36 2.54 6.30 13.45
C VAL A 36 1.12 6.83 13.54
N GLN A 37 0.42 6.58 14.65
CA GLN A 37 -0.92 7.11 14.86
C GLN A 37 -0.96 8.65 14.91
N ALA A 38 0.06 9.27 15.50
CA ALA A 38 0.15 10.73 15.53
C ALA A 38 0.39 11.30 14.13
N ALA A 39 1.29 10.69 13.34
CA ALA A 39 1.55 11.08 11.96
C ALA A 39 0.32 10.88 11.07
N ALA A 40 -0.40 9.77 11.22
CA ALA A 40 -1.64 9.53 10.51
C ALA A 40 -2.69 10.63 10.81
N ARG A 41 -2.86 11.02 12.07
CA ARG A 41 -3.76 12.13 12.44
C ARG A 41 -3.36 13.46 11.80
N LEU A 42 -2.06 13.75 11.71
CA LEU A 42 -1.58 14.95 11.01
C LEU A 42 -1.93 14.92 9.53
N ILE A 43 -1.73 13.80 8.85
CA ILE A 43 -2.10 13.65 7.43
C ILE A 43 -3.62 13.84 7.26
N VAL A 44 -4.43 13.16 8.07
CA VAL A 44 -5.89 13.27 8.01
C VAL A 44 -6.37 14.71 8.26
N SER A 45 -5.68 15.45 9.15
CA SER A 45 -6.04 16.85 9.42
C SER A 45 -5.86 17.79 8.23
N GLN A 46 -5.02 17.40 7.24
CA GLN A 46 -4.85 18.12 5.97
C GLN A 46 -5.99 17.84 4.98
N LYS A 47 -6.88 16.88 5.31
CA LYS A 47 -8.02 16.48 4.47
C LYS A 47 -7.62 16.10 3.04
N PRO A 48 -6.66 15.19 2.85
CA PRO A 48 -6.27 14.78 1.51
C PRO A 48 -7.47 14.13 0.80
N GLU A 49 -7.62 14.41 -0.49
CA GLU A 49 -8.64 13.78 -1.33
C GLU A 49 -8.18 12.39 -1.80
N THR A 50 -6.88 12.25 -2.08
CA THR A 50 -6.25 11.01 -2.55
C THR A 50 -4.97 10.74 -1.77
N LEU A 51 -4.66 9.46 -1.55
CA LEU A 51 -3.39 8.98 -1.00
C LEU A 51 -2.60 8.25 -2.07
N VAL A 52 -1.37 8.69 -2.31
CA VAL A 52 -0.39 7.94 -3.11
C VAL A 52 0.47 7.12 -2.15
N ILE A 53 0.38 5.80 -2.25
CA ILE A 53 1.10 4.87 -1.38
C ILE A 53 2.18 4.16 -2.19
N MET A 54 3.43 4.27 -1.75
CA MET A 54 4.56 3.52 -2.27
C MET A 54 4.97 2.45 -1.26
N SER A 55 5.02 1.21 -1.69
CA SER A 55 5.34 0.06 -0.84
C SER A 55 6.36 -0.85 -1.53
N PRO A 56 7.25 -1.51 -0.80
CA PRO A 56 8.15 -2.52 -1.35
C PRO A 56 7.45 -3.86 -1.62
N HIS A 57 6.17 -3.97 -1.29
CA HIS A 57 5.35 -5.14 -1.52
C HIS A 57 4.63 -5.06 -2.85
N ASN A 58 4.23 -6.19 -3.40
CA ASN A 58 3.63 -6.37 -4.70
C ASN A 58 4.65 -6.79 -5.78
N TYR A 59 4.29 -6.65 -7.06
CA TYR A 59 5.22 -6.97 -8.15
C TYR A 59 6.43 -6.03 -8.08
N VAL A 60 7.58 -6.60 -7.77
CA VAL A 60 8.84 -5.86 -7.68
C VAL A 60 9.69 -6.18 -8.90
N PHE A 61 10.09 -5.15 -9.63
CA PHE A 61 11.03 -5.24 -10.74
C PHE A 61 12.35 -4.59 -10.32
N PRO A 62 13.51 -5.13 -10.77
CA PRO A 62 14.81 -4.63 -10.32
C PRO A 62 15.15 -3.24 -10.88
N ASP A 63 14.46 -2.80 -11.91
CA ASP A 63 14.76 -1.63 -12.73
C ASP A 63 13.62 -0.59 -12.79
N GLY A 64 12.51 -0.84 -12.14
CA GLY A 64 11.37 0.05 -12.23
C GLY A 64 10.37 -0.07 -11.10
N ALA A 65 9.31 0.70 -11.20
CA ALA A 65 8.19 0.70 -10.27
C ALA A 65 6.96 0.05 -10.90
N THR A 66 6.05 -0.44 -10.06
CA THR A 66 4.76 -0.97 -10.49
C THR A 66 3.66 0.00 -10.12
N LEU A 67 2.82 0.36 -11.07
CA LEU A 67 1.61 1.15 -10.85
C LEU A 67 0.38 0.23 -10.88
N LEU A 68 -0.37 0.21 -9.79
CA LEU A 68 -1.60 -0.57 -9.68
C LEU A 68 -2.78 0.25 -10.21
N GLU A 69 -3.47 -0.28 -11.21
CA GLU A 69 -4.56 0.43 -11.91
C GLU A 69 -5.90 -0.29 -11.84
N ALA A 70 -6.09 -1.19 -10.89
CA ALA A 70 -7.41 -1.76 -10.66
C ALA A 70 -8.34 -0.68 -10.09
N PRO A 71 -9.59 -0.53 -10.57
CA PRO A 71 -10.54 0.45 -10.06
C PRO A 71 -10.83 0.32 -8.57
N ARG A 72 -10.64 -0.87 -8.02
CA ARG A 72 -10.70 -1.17 -6.59
C ARG A 72 -9.52 -2.05 -6.22
N LEU A 73 -8.95 -1.76 -5.06
CA LEU A 73 -7.89 -2.56 -4.45
C LEU A 73 -8.45 -3.20 -3.18
N TYR A 74 -8.40 -4.52 -3.12
CA TYR A 74 -8.77 -5.29 -1.95
C TYR A 74 -7.54 -6.01 -1.41
N GLY A 75 -7.42 -6.06 -0.09
CA GLY A 75 -6.40 -6.84 0.58
C GLY A 75 -6.85 -7.24 1.97
N ASN A 76 -6.33 -8.33 2.49
CA ASN A 76 -6.58 -8.79 3.85
C ASN A 76 -5.29 -9.33 4.48
N LEU A 77 -5.39 -9.77 5.72
CA LEU A 77 -4.28 -10.34 6.48
C LEU A 77 -4.46 -11.85 6.73
N ASP A 78 -5.05 -12.56 5.76
CA ASP A 78 -5.28 -14.01 5.84
C ASP A 78 -4.00 -14.79 6.07
N ALA A 79 -2.90 -14.40 5.42
CA ALA A 79 -1.59 -15.04 5.62
C ALA A 79 -1.05 -14.93 7.05
N PHE A 80 -1.58 -14.00 7.84
CA PHE A 80 -1.28 -13.87 9.26
C PHE A 80 -2.38 -14.49 10.14
N GLY A 81 -3.37 -15.16 9.53
CA GLY A 81 -4.48 -15.80 10.22
C GLY A 81 -5.64 -14.85 10.58
N TYR A 82 -5.70 -13.67 9.96
CA TYR A 82 -6.70 -12.63 10.25
C TYR A 82 -7.41 -12.16 8.97
N PRO A 83 -8.17 -13.03 8.28
CA PRO A 83 -8.85 -12.67 7.02
C PRO A 83 -9.90 -11.56 7.20
N GLU A 84 -10.42 -11.37 8.40
CA GLU A 84 -11.38 -10.31 8.74
C GLU A 84 -10.72 -8.92 8.78
N LEU A 85 -9.41 -8.84 8.94
CA LEU A 85 -8.66 -7.60 8.82
C LEU A 85 -8.43 -7.31 7.33
N ALA A 86 -9.43 -6.75 6.70
CA ALA A 86 -9.45 -6.47 5.28
C ALA A 86 -9.61 -4.98 4.99
N MET A 87 -9.13 -4.57 3.83
CA MET A 87 -9.30 -3.23 3.30
C MET A 87 -9.77 -3.31 1.85
N ASP A 88 -10.75 -2.49 1.50
CA ASP A 88 -11.29 -2.36 0.16
C ASP A 88 -11.38 -0.86 -0.18
N VAL A 89 -10.56 -0.41 -1.10
CA VAL A 89 -10.43 1.01 -1.45
C VAL A 89 -10.61 1.23 -2.94
N ARG A 90 -11.10 2.41 -3.32
CA ARG A 90 -11.17 2.83 -4.71
C ARG A 90 -9.85 3.46 -5.12
N THR A 91 -9.44 3.18 -6.35
CA THR A 91 -8.29 3.83 -6.97
C THR A 91 -8.74 5.14 -7.64
N ASP A 92 -7.92 6.16 -7.48
CA ASP A 92 -8.02 7.40 -8.27
C ASP A 92 -7.36 7.13 -9.62
N MET A 93 -8.18 6.67 -10.58
CA MET A 93 -7.70 6.25 -11.89
C MET A 93 -7.15 7.42 -12.72
N ASP A 94 -7.71 8.61 -12.55
CA ASP A 94 -7.27 9.80 -13.28
C ASP A 94 -5.88 10.22 -12.80
N LEU A 95 -5.66 10.26 -11.49
CA LEU A 95 -4.34 10.52 -10.92
C LEU A 95 -3.33 9.42 -11.26
N ALA A 96 -3.75 8.16 -11.28
CA ALA A 96 -2.87 7.05 -11.64
C ALA A 96 -2.36 7.18 -13.09
N GLU A 97 -3.23 7.53 -14.04
CA GLU A 97 -2.84 7.76 -15.43
C GLU A 97 -1.91 8.98 -15.55
N GLU A 98 -2.20 10.07 -14.86
CA GLU A 98 -1.33 11.26 -14.87
C GLU A 98 0.06 10.97 -14.31
N ILE A 99 0.14 10.18 -13.22
CA ILE A 99 1.42 9.71 -12.67
C ILE A 99 2.18 8.90 -13.71
N PHE A 100 1.50 7.99 -14.41
CA PHE A 100 2.12 7.18 -15.46
C PHE A 100 2.68 8.07 -16.58
N GLU A 101 1.87 8.97 -17.13
CA GLU A 101 2.29 9.85 -18.22
C GLU A 101 3.53 10.70 -17.86
N ILE A 102 3.60 11.18 -16.62
CA ILE A 102 4.72 12.01 -16.14
C ILE A 102 5.98 11.17 -15.85
N ALA A 103 5.80 9.98 -15.31
CA ALA A 103 6.91 9.16 -14.83
C ALA A 103 7.51 8.23 -15.91
N ALA A 104 6.71 7.67 -16.80
CA ALA A 104 7.16 6.72 -17.82
C ALA A 104 8.30 7.21 -18.74
N PRO A 105 8.38 8.51 -19.10
CA PRO A 105 9.52 9.02 -19.85
C PRO A 105 10.84 9.10 -19.04
N LYS A 106 10.79 8.91 -17.73
CA LYS A 106 11.92 9.12 -16.81
C LYS A 106 12.41 7.84 -16.15
N THR A 107 11.53 6.85 -16.04
CA THR A 107 11.84 5.58 -15.39
C THR A 107 10.89 4.50 -15.91
N ASP A 108 11.29 3.24 -15.78
CA ASP A 108 10.43 2.12 -16.17
C ASP A 108 9.27 1.99 -15.19
N ILE A 109 8.05 2.11 -15.71
CA ILE A 109 6.81 1.90 -14.97
C ILE A 109 6.08 0.71 -15.58
N TYR A 110 5.93 -0.33 -14.77
CA TYR A 110 5.20 -1.54 -15.15
C TYR A 110 3.74 -1.41 -14.73
N ARG A 111 2.84 -1.71 -15.66
CA ARG A 111 1.39 -1.71 -15.45
C ARG A 111 0.89 -3.15 -15.56
N PRO A 112 0.87 -3.93 -14.48
CA PRO A 112 0.29 -5.26 -14.52
C PRO A 112 -1.17 -5.12 -14.90
N GLY A 113 -1.55 -5.73 -16.03
CA GLY A 113 -2.88 -5.58 -16.60
C GLY A 113 -3.98 -5.90 -15.58
N SER A 114 -5.09 -5.23 -15.72
CA SER A 114 -6.28 -5.21 -14.84
C SER A 114 -7.05 -6.54 -14.72
N ARG A 115 -6.41 -7.65 -14.99
CA ARG A 115 -6.96 -8.97 -14.75
C ARG A 115 -6.29 -9.51 -13.49
N HIS A 116 -6.90 -9.30 -12.39
CA HIS A 116 -6.95 -10.15 -11.21
C HIS A 116 -7.11 -9.29 -9.98
N ASP A 117 -8.05 -9.69 -9.17
CA ASP A 117 -8.11 -9.38 -7.76
C ASP A 117 -6.69 -9.45 -7.20
N LEU A 118 -6.15 -8.30 -6.83
CA LEU A 118 -4.83 -8.22 -6.25
C LEU A 118 -4.91 -8.82 -4.85
N CYS A 119 -4.69 -10.12 -4.78
CA CYS A 119 -4.23 -10.69 -3.54
C CYS A 119 -2.92 -9.97 -3.22
N VAL A 120 -2.91 -9.15 -2.20
CA VAL A 120 -1.66 -8.66 -1.62
C VAL A 120 -0.95 -9.91 -1.11
N ALA A 121 0.01 -10.40 -1.89
CA ALA A 121 0.85 -11.50 -1.46
C ALA A 121 1.56 -11.03 -0.19
N SER A 122 1.11 -11.54 0.94
CA SER A 122 1.86 -11.50 2.16
C SER A 122 3.15 -12.26 1.91
N ASP A 123 4.24 -11.66 2.33
CA ASP A 123 5.57 -12.23 2.38
C ASP A 123 6.34 -12.32 1.04
N GLY A 124 7.34 -11.46 0.97
CA GLY A 124 8.38 -11.43 -0.04
C GLY A 124 9.23 -12.68 -0.10
N HIS A 125 8.67 -13.81 -0.57
CA HIS A 125 9.46 -14.93 -1.04
C HIS A 125 9.44 -14.93 -2.57
N PRO A 126 10.60 -14.81 -3.23
CA PRO A 126 10.68 -14.96 -4.67
C PRO A 126 10.41 -16.43 -5.01
N GLY A 127 9.22 -16.73 -5.47
CA GLY A 127 8.85 -18.09 -5.89
C GLY A 127 7.38 -18.43 -5.81
N ASP A 128 6.62 -17.79 -4.98
CA ASP A 128 5.19 -18.06 -4.84
C ASP A 128 4.34 -17.10 -5.68
N ASN A 129 4.47 -17.24 -7.01
CA ASN A 129 3.42 -16.82 -7.93
C ASN A 129 2.24 -17.81 -7.77
N ALA A 130 1.62 -17.83 -6.62
CA ALA A 130 0.32 -18.43 -6.45
C ALA A 130 -0.69 -17.55 -7.19
N LEU A 131 -0.92 -17.88 -8.45
CA LEU A 131 -2.10 -17.47 -9.18
C LEU A 131 -3.29 -17.83 -8.30
N CYS A 132 -3.99 -16.82 -7.79
CA CYS A 132 -5.31 -17.06 -7.24
C CYS A 132 -6.18 -17.69 -8.33
N PRO A 133 -6.91 -18.79 -8.06
CA PRO A 133 -7.74 -19.49 -9.03
C PRO A 133 -8.93 -18.65 -9.53
#